data_c3d7371fc6cc6c3addcb2868bb05241e
#
_entry.id   c3d7371fc6cc6c3addcb2868bb05241e
#
_cell.length_a   1.000
_cell.length_b   1.000
_cell.length_c   1.000
_cell.angle_alpha   90.00
_cell.angle_beta   90.00
_cell.angle_gamma   90.00
#
_symmetry.space_group_name_H-M   'P 1'
#
loop_
_entity.id
_entity.type
_entity.pdbx_description
1 polymer ?
#
loop_
_entity_poly.entity_id
_entity_poly.type
_entity_poly.pdbx_seq_one_letter_code
_entity_poly.pdbx_strand_id
1 'polypeptide(L)'
;MYFDKSKLNIVSKLETKYDVVKKDYNNFNYKYQDRLGKFKIDTLFKKWRGLYEFSLQADKKNVFLGSTVKSRKKNFGYYELEVDDKIIWDGIILATKVNLFKKFNRTYVGRKYFSNTLSLFENFKEVITVSIARFPSSRIIPKHKGNRDLVRIHYGIDVPDGDIAFTVKGEEKKWENGKAFAFNDFYEHGGWNNTNSDRIILIVDLDRKMILNGV
;
A
#
# COMPACT_ATOMS: atom_id res chain seq x y z
N MET A 1 -13.90 -3.90 10.88
CA MET A 1 -13.32 -4.42 12.14
C MET A 1 -11.83 -4.64 11.94
N TYR A 2 -11.06 -4.11 12.86
CA TYR A 2 -9.61 -4.25 12.88
C TYR A 2 -9.20 -5.61 13.45
N PHE A 3 -8.04 -6.09 13.02
CA PHE A 3 -7.41 -7.27 13.59
C PHE A 3 -6.64 -6.90 14.86
N ASP A 4 -6.62 -7.83 15.81
CA ASP A 4 -5.71 -7.75 16.95
C ASP A 4 -4.26 -7.88 16.45
N LYS A 5 -3.56 -6.76 16.44
CA LYS A 5 -2.20 -6.68 15.91
C LYS A 5 -1.18 -7.50 16.72
N SER A 6 -1.48 -7.82 17.99
CA SER A 6 -0.60 -8.65 18.82
C SER A 6 -0.45 -10.09 18.29
N LYS A 7 -1.41 -10.52 17.49
CA LYS A 7 -1.41 -11.84 16.82
C LYS A 7 -0.66 -11.85 15.49
N LEU A 8 -0.15 -10.70 15.05
CA LEU A 8 0.57 -10.55 13.79
C LEU A 8 2.06 -10.23 14.07
N ASN A 9 2.90 -11.28 14.13
CA ASN A 9 4.35 -11.12 14.38
C ASN A 9 5.03 -10.12 13.44
N ILE A 10 4.54 -10.02 12.22
CA ILE A 10 5.01 -9.05 11.22
C ILE A 10 4.81 -7.60 11.68
N VAL A 11 3.72 -7.29 12.41
CA VAL A 11 3.45 -5.95 12.91
C VAL A 11 4.47 -5.58 13.98
N SER A 12 4.72 -6.46 14.94
CA SER A 12 5.74 -6.23 15.98
C SER A 12 7.11 -6.01 15.36
N LYS A 13 7.47 -6.80 14.36
CA LYS A 13 8.75 -6.64 13.63
C LYS A 13 8.84 -5.29 12.91
N LEU A 14 7.77 -4.85 12.24
CA LEU A 14 7.74 -3.54 11.58
C LEU A 14 7.89 -2.39 12.58
N GLU A 15 7.12 -2.43 13.68
CA GLU A 15 7.14 -1.37 14.69
C GLU A 15 8.51 -1.21 15.35
N THR A 16 9.27 -2.31 15.54
CA THR A 16 10.64 -2.25 16.08
C THR A 16 11.70 -1.81 15.06
N LYS A 17 11.37 -1.71 13.77
CA LYS A 17 12.30 -1.39 12.69
C LYS A 17 11.93 -0.12 11.93
N TYR A 18 11.29 0.83 12.62
CA TYR A 18 10.86 2.10 12.00
C TYR A 18 12.00 2.82 11.29
N ASP A 19 13.16 2.95 11.95
CA ASP A 19 14.31 3.67 11.36
C ASP A 19 14.80 3.06 10.06
N VAL A 20 14.72 1.73 9.91
CA VAL A 20 15.09 1.03 8.68
C VAL A 20 14.15 1.41 7.55
N VAL A 21 12.84 1.37 7.81
CA VAL A 21 11.81 1.70 6.82
C VAL A 21 11.87 3.18 6.46
N LYS A 22 12.00 4.06 7.46
CA LYS A 22 12.09 5.51 7.26
C LYS A 22 13.34 5.91 6.48
N LYS A 23 14.49 5.27 6.76
CA LYS A 23 15.74 5.50 6.02
C LYS A 23 15.61 5.10 4.55
N ASP A 24 15.05 3.93 4.25
CA ASP A 24 14.83 3.49 2.87
C ASP A 24 13.89 4.46 2.14
N TYR A 25 12.80 4.89 2.80
CA TYR A 25 11.86 5.87 2.25
C TYR A 25 12.53 7.23 2.00
N ASN A 26 13.30 7.77 2.93
CA ASN A 26 13.98 9.06 2.75
C ASN A 26 14.97 9.02 1.59
N ASN A 27 15.72 7.92 1.43
CA ASN A 27 16.61 7.72 0.30
C ASN A 27 15.85 7.68 -1.04
N PHE A 28 14.68 7.07 -1.06
CA PHE A 28 13.80 7.04 -2.21
C PHE A 28 13.23 8.42 -2.50
N ASN A 29 12.62 9.08 -1.53
CA ASN A 29 11.96 10.39 -1.67
C ASN A 29 12.92 11.46 -2.20
N TYR A 30 14.12 11.56 -1.61
CA TYR A 30 15.15 12.50 -2.04
C TYR A 30 15.55 12.35 -3.53
N LYS A 31 15.55 11.12 -4.04
CA LYS A 31 15.97 10.84 -5.43
C LYS A 31 14.85 10.88 -6.46
N TYR A 32 13.59 10.78 -6.02
CA TYR A 32 12.45 10.59 -6.93
C TYR A 32 11.54 11.80 -7.09
N GLN A 33 11.54 12.76 -6.17
CA GLN A 33 10.73 13.97 -6.31
C GLN A 33 11.03 14.72 -7.61
N ASP A 34 12.30 14.72 -8.07
CA ASP A 34 12.70 15.36 -9.32
C ASP A 34 12.44 14.53 -10.59
N ARG A 35 12.07 13.26 -10.47
CA ARG A 35 12.12 12.32 -11.61
C ARG A 35 10.78 11.67 -11.98
N LEU A 36 9.75 11.74 -11.19
CA LEU A 36 8.43 11.17 -11.54
C LEU A 36 7.83 11.81 -12.81
N GLY A 37 8.25 13.04 -13.17
CA GLY A 37 7.89 13.69 -14.42
C GLY A 37 8.76 13.34 -15.64
N LYS A 38 9.91 12.68 -15.47
CA LYS A 38 10.93 12.50 -16.52
C LYS A 38 11.25 11.07 -16.93
N PHE A 39 10.63 10.05 -16.33
CA PHE A 39 10.90 8.66 -16.71
C PHE A 39 10.14 8.24 -17.97
N LYS A 40 10.74 8.50 -19.14
CA LYS A 40 10.49 7.69 -20.34
C LYS A 40 11.24 6.38 -20.16
N ILE A 41 10.53 5.33 -19.83
CA ILE A 41 11.13 4.02 -19.66
C ILE A 41 10.96 3.23 -20.92
N ASP A 42 12.12 2.89 -21.44
CA ASP A 42 12.32 2.12 -22.62
C ASP A 42 11.79 0.67 -22.49
N THR A 43 11.34 0.22 -23.57
CA THR A 43 10.76 -1.00 -24.12
C THR A 43 11.18 -2.37 -23.55
N LEU A 44 12.16 -2.50 -22.70
CA LEU A 44 12.65 -3.80 -22.18
C LEU A 44 11.68 -4.53 -21.25
N PHE A 45 10.73 -3.82 -20.66
CA PHE A 45 9.77 -4.39 -19.68
C PHE A 45 8.37 -4.68 -20.23
N LYS A 46 8.15 -4.52 -21.53
CA LYS A 46 6.85 -4.87 -22.16
C LYS A 46 6.49 -6.35 -22.00
N LYS A 47 7.46 -7.24 -21.86
CA LYS A 47 7.24 -8.70 -21.70
C LYS A 47 6.70 -9.13 -20.34
N TRP A 48 6.80 -8.29 -19.30
CA TRP A 48 6.34 -8.62 -17.94
C TRP A 48 4.95 -8.08 -17.60
N ARG A 49 4.27 -7.41 -18.53
CA ARG A 49 2.95 -6.81 -18.32
C ARG A 49 1.86 -7.81 -17.92
N GLY A 50 1.91 -9.02 -18.42
CA GLY A 50 0.86 -10.03 -18.19
C GLY A 50 0.78 -10.60 -16.77
N LEU A 51 1.85 -10.53 -15.98
CA LEU A 51 1.91 -11.14 -14.65
C LEU A 51 1.45 -10.20 -13.51
N TYR A 52 1.39 -8.90 -13.76
CA TYR A 52 1.06 -7.90 -12.74
C TYR A 52 -0.38 -7.37 -12.81
N GLU A 53 -1.13 -7.70 -13.85
CA GLU A 53 -2.48 -7.19 -14.07
C GLU A 53 -3.55 -7.76 -13.12
N PHE A 54 -3.24 -8.84 -12.42
CA PHE A 54 -4.24 -9.55 -11.61
C PHE A 54 -4.58 -8.90 -10.26
N SER A 55 -3.83 -7.91 -9.79
CA SER A 55 -3.98 -7.51 -8.39
C SER A 55 -4.73 -6.20 -8.12
N LEU A 56 -5.08 -5.41 -9.14
CA LEU A 56 -5.64 -4.07 -8.95
C LEU A 56 -6.81 -3.75 -9.90
N GLN A 57 -7.59 -4.74 -10.29
CA GLN A 57 -8.92 -4.45 -10.79
C GLN A 57 -9.82 -4.15 -9.58
N ALA A 58 -9.83 -2.91 -9.13
CA ALA A 58 -10.98 -2.40 -8.42
C ALA A 58 -12.18 -2.60 -9.37
N ASP A 59 -13.17 -3.33 -8.91
CA ASP A 59 -14.40 -3.52 -9.65
C ASP A 59 -15.01 -2.14 -9.88
N LYS A 60 -14.97 -1.66 -11.12
CA LYS A 60 -15.36 -0.30 -11.51
C LYS A 60 -16.82 0.04 -11.14
N LYS A 61 -17.63 -0.97 -10.79
CA LYS A 61 -19.06 -0.82 -10.52
C LYS A 61 -19.41 -0.43 -9.10
N ASN A 62 -18.52 -0.60 -8.10
CA ASN A 62 -18.91 -0.50 -6.70
C ASN A 62 -18.21 0.61 -5.90
N VAL A 63 -17.30 1.38 -6.50
CA VAL A 63 -16.44 2.25 -5.69
C VAL A 63 -17.03 3.63 -5.46
N PHE A 64 -17.77 4.21 -6.42
CA PHE A 64 -18.26 5.59 -6.28
C PHE A 64 -19.53 5.82 -7.12
N LEU A 65 -20.68 5.77 -6.50
CA LEU A 65 -21.95 6.18 -7.14
C LEU A 65 -21.86 7.66 -7.55
N GLY A 66 -21.88 7.90 -8.88
CA GLY A 66 -21.95 9.25 -9.45
C GLY A 66 -20.62 9.93 -9.78
N SER A 67 -19.48 9.35 -9.44
CA SER A 67 -18.16 9.93 -9.74
C SER A 67 -17.44 9.23 -10.89
N THR A 68 -16.61 9.98 -11.65
CA THR A 68 -15.74 9.40 -12.67
C THR A 68 -14.50 8.82 -12.00
N VAL A 69 -14.41 7.50 -11.93
CA VAL A 69 -13.26 6.81 -11.35
C VAL A 69 -12.31 6.33 -12.44
N LYS A 70 -11.05 6.73 -12.34
CA LYS A 70 -9.98 6.27 -13.21
C LYS A 70 -8.90 5.60 -12.37
N SER A 71 -8.72 4.29 -12.56
CA SER A 71 -7.58 3.58 -12.00
C SER A 71 -6.52 3.43 -13.08
N ARG A 72 -5.34 3.96 -12.85
CA ARG A 72 -4.22 3.89 -13.79
C ARG A 72 -3.06 3.13 -13.18
N LYS A 73 -2.55 2.17 -13.94
CA LYS A 73 -1.26 1.55 -13.68
C LYS A 73 -0.23 2.17 -14.63
N LYS A 74 0.85 2.65 -14.07
CA LYS A 74 2.01 3.13 -14.82
C LYS A 74 3.16 2.14 -14.68
N ASN A 75 4.21 2.28 -15.48
CA ASN A 75 5.39 1.41 -15.44
C ASN A 75 6.02 1.34 -14.01
N PHE A 76 6.74 0.26 -13.69
CA PHE A 76 7.44 -0.01 -12.41
C PHE A 76 6.57 -0.25 -11.17
N GLY A 77 5.32 -0.66 -11.35
CA GLY A 77 4.44 -0.93 -10.22
C GLY A 77 3.82 0.33 -9.61
N TYR A 78 3.96 1.50 -10.25
CA TYR A 78 3.22 2.68 -9.87
C TYR A 78 1.73 2.50 -10.19
N TYR A 79 0.88 2.90 -9.28
CA TYR A 79 -0.56 2.92 -9.43
C TYR A 79 -1.15 4.20 -8.83
N GLU A 80 -2.26 4.65 -9.39
CA GLU A 80 -2.99 5.81 -8.90
C GLU A 80 -4.50 5.59 -9.00
N LEU A 81 -5.24 6.16 -8.08
CA LEU A 81 -6.68 6.28 -8.13
C LEU A 81 -7.05 7.75 -8.28
N GLU A 82 -7.73 8.07 -9.37
CA GLU A 82 -8.33 9.39 -9.61
C GLU A 82 -9.84 9.31 -9.43
N VAL A 83 -10.39 10.32 -8.81
CA VAL A 83 -11.85 10.58 -8.75
C VAL A 83 -12.04 12.02 -9.18
N ASP A 84 -12.90 12.24 -10.20
CA ASP A 84 -13.20 13.55 -10.77
C ASP A 84 -11.90 14.36 -11.08
N ASP A 85 -10.98 13.71 -11.81
CA ASP A 85 -9.69 14.23 -12.26
C ASP A 85 -8.71 14.64 -11.13
N LYS A 86 -8.99 14.21 -9.88
CA LYS A 86 -8.08 14.42 -8.74
C LYS A 86 -7.50 13.09 -8.28
N ILE A 87 -6.19 13.03 -8.12
CA ILE A 87 -5.54 11.88 -7.50
C ILE A 87 -5.99 11.82 -6.03
N ILE A 88 -6.65 10.74 -5.67
CA ILE A 88 -7.11 10.47 -4.32
C ILE A 88 -6.02 9.76 -3.52
N TRP A 89 -5.37 8.79 -4.13
CA TRP A 89 -4.18 8.14 -3.60
C TRP A 89 -3.36 7.53 -4.72
N ASP A 90 -2.09 7.39 -4.48
CA ASP A 90 -1.18 6.69 -5.37
C ASP A 90 -0.16 5.86 -4.59
N GLY A 91 0.59 5.04 -5.31
CA GLY A 91 1.61 4.22 -4.66
C GLY A 91 2.49 3.45 -5.63
N ILE A 92 3.44 2.73 -5.05
CA ILE A 92 4.40 1.91 -5.79
C ILE A 92 4.48 0.55 -5.14
N ILE A 93 4.27 -0.50 -5.92
CA ILE A 93 4.49 -1.88 -5.49
C ILE A 93 6.01 -2.10 -5.37
N LEU A 94 6.45 -2.51 -4.19
CA LEU A 94 7.83 -2.83 -3.89
C LEU A 94 8.15 -4.30 -4.15
N ALA A 95 7.22 -5.17 -3.78
CA ALA A 95 7.32 -6.61 -4.00
C ALA A 95 5.95 -7.27 -4.03
N THR A 96 5.84 -8.39 -4.73
CA THR A 96 4.63 -9.22 -4.75
C THR A 96 4.97 -10.69 -4.87
N LYS A 97 4.16 -11.55 -4.27
CA LYS A 97 4.27 -12.99 -4.40
C LYS A 97 3.50 -13.45 -5.63
N VAL A 98 4.19 -14.12 -6.54
CA VAL A 98 3.55 -14.73 -7.72
C VAL A 98 3.20 -16.17 -7.39
N ASN A 99 1.92 -16.53 -7.50
CA ASN A 99 1.39 -17.84 -7.10
C ASN A 99 2.12 -19.04 -7.73
N LEU A 100 2.63 -18.90 -8.96
CA LEU A 100 3.28 -19.98 -9.69
C LEU A 100 4.59 -20.47 -9.03
N PHE A 101 5.33 -19.58 -8.36
CA PHE A 101 6.66 -19.89 -7.82
C PHE A 101 6.79 -19.74 -6.31
N LYS A 102 5.72 -19.35 -5.61
CA LYS A 102 5.74 -19.04 -4.16
C LYS A 102 6.90 -18.10 -3.76
N LYS A 103 7.54 -17.45 -4.73
CA LYS A 103 8.69 -16.58 -4.54
C LYS A 103 8.26 -15.12 -4.44
N PHE A 104 8.84 -14.43 -3.48
CA PHE A 104 8.62 -13.01 -3.28
C PHE A 104 9.43 -12.19 -4.31
N ASN A 105 8.78 -11.69 -5.35
CA ASN A 105 9.42 -10.94 -6.41
C ASN A 105 9.47 -9.45 -6.07
N ARG A 106 10.68 -8.93 -5.96
CA ARG A 106 10.94 -7.51 -5.70
C ARG A 106 10.95 -6.74 -7.02
N THR A 107 10.24 -5.62 -7.08
CA THR A 107 10.29 -4.69 -8.22
C THR A 107 11.66 -4.01 -8.30
N TYR A 108 11.91 -3.25 -9.37
CA TYR A 108 13.13 -2.44 -9.48
C TYR A 108 13.26 -1.46 -8.31
N VAL A 109 12.17 -0.73 -8.00
CA VAL A 109 12.15 0.23 -6.88
C VAL A 109 12.38 -0.50 -5.56
N GLY A 110 11.71 -1.64 -5.35
CA GLY A 110 11.90 -2.46 -4.17
C GLY A 110 13.35 -2.93 -3.98
N ARG A 111 14.00 -3.41 -5.04
CA ARG A 111 15.41 -3.83 -4.98
C ARG A 111 16.36 -2.67 -4.72
N LYS A 112 16.15 -1.55 -5.40
CA LYS A 112 17.10 -0.44 -5.38
C LYS A 112 17.02 0.43 -4.13
N TYR A 113 15.82 0.67 -3.62
CA TYR A 113 15.60 1.65 -2.55
C TYR A 113 15.07 1.05 -1.26
N PHE A 114 14.38 -0.09 -1.31
CA PHE A 114 13.70 -0.71 -0.17
C PHE A 114 14.22 -2.11 0.15
N SER A 115 15.48 -2.38 -0.17
CA SER A 115 16.07 -3.71 0.06
C SER A 115 16.06 -4.08 1.54
N ASN A 116 16.39 -3.14 2.44
CA ASN A 116 16.40 -3.38 3.88
C ASN A 116 14.97 -3.54 4.43
N THR A 117 14.04 -2.71 3.97
CA THR A 117 12.61 -2.85 4.31
C THR A 117 12.08 -4.22 3.87
N LEU A 118 12.38 -4.64 2.64
CA LEU A 118 11.87 -5.90 2.10
C LEU A 118 12.49 -7.13 2.76
N SER A 119 13.70 -7.05 3.31
CA SER A 119 14.30 -8.15 4.07
C SER A 119 13.52 -8.47 5.36
N LEU A 120 12.75 -7.52 5.88
CA LEU A 120 11.89 -7.77 7.05
C LEU A 120 10.78 -8.79 6.76
N PHE A 121 10.43 -9.00 5.50
CA PHE A 121 9.31 -9.85 5.07
C PHE A 121 9.71 -11.23 4.59
N GLU A 122 11.00 -11.54 4.44
CA GLU A 122 11.48 -12.77 3.81
C GLU A 122 10.97 -14.06 4.47
N ASN A 123 10.80 -14.04 5.79
CA ASN A 123 10.37 -15.21 6.56
C ASN A 123 8.83 -15.29 6.76
N PHE A 124 8.07 -14.35 6.21
CA PHE A 124 6.61 -14.32 6.34
C PHE A 124 5.94 -14.87 5.07
N LYS A 125 5.57 -16.14 5.13
CA LYS A 125 4.97 -16.84 3.98
C LYS A 125 3.60 -16.27 3.59
N GLU A 126 2.88 -15.69 4.52
CA GLU A 126 1.57 -15.07 4.36
C GLU A 126 1.60 -13.74 3.59
N VAL A 127 2.76 -13.09 3.43
CA VAL A 127 2.87 -11.81 2.71
C VAL A 127 2.63 -12.02 1.22
N ILE A 128 1.64 -11.29 0.68
CA ILE A 128 1.27 -11.30 -0.74
C ILE A 128 1.92 -10.12 -1.47
N THR A 129 1.75 -8.91 -0.93
CA THR A 129 2.21 -7.67 -1.57
C THR A 129 2.75 -6.70 -0.52
N VAL A 130 3.81 -6.00 -0.86
CA VAL A 130 4.33 -4.85 -0.11
C VAL A 130 4.37 -3.65 -1.04
N SER A 131 3.78 -2.54 -0.63
CA SER A 131 3.76 -1.30 -1.40
C SER A 131 3.90 -0.08 -0.50
N ILE A 132 4.39 1.01 -1.06
CA ILE A 132 4.27 2.34 -0.47
C ILE A 132 3.05 3.01 -1.06
N ALA A 133 2.27 3.70 -0.24
CA ALA A 133 1.13 4.48 -0.67
C ALA A 133 1.17 5.89 -0.10
N ARG A 134 0.88 6.85 -0.97
CA ARG A 134 0.70 8.26 -0.65
C ARG A 134 -0.78 8.59 -0.62
N PHE A 135 -1.19 9.33 0.38
CA PHE A 135 -2.50 9.95 0.47
C PHE A 135 -2.29 11.46 0.49
N PRO A 136 -2.56 12.15 -0.63
CA PRO A 136 -2.32 13.58 -0.73
C PRO A 136 -3.09 14.40 0.31
N SER A 137 -2.57 15.57 0.63
CA SER A 137 -3.24 16.56 1.48
C SER A 137 -4.62 16.94 0.94
N SER A 138 -5.53 17.30 1.82
CA SER A 138 -6.87 17.78 1.48
C SER A 138 -7.65 16.82 0.55
N ARG A 139 -7.62 15.51 0.88
CA ARG A 139 -8.31 14.46 0.11
C ARG A 139 -9.12 13.54 1.02
N ILE A 140 -10.12 12.94 0.41
CA ILE A 140 -10.98 11.92 1.04
C ILE A 140 -10.86 10.64 0.19
N ILE A 141 -10.62 9.51 0.85
CA ILE A 141 -10.83 8.18 0.29
C ILE A 141 -12.28 7.82 0.60
N PRO A 142 -13.17 7.81 -0.40
CA PRO A 142 -14.56 7.47 -0.17
C PRO A 142 -14.69 6.04 0.36
N LYS A 143 -15.79 5.77 1.06
CA LYS A 143 -16.09 4.43 1.58
C LYS A 143 -16.22 3.44 0.43
N HIS A 144 -15.45 2.37 0.51
CA HIS A 144 -15.43 1.30 -0.48
C HIS A 144 -15.09 -0.03 0.18
N LYS A 145 -15.16 -1.11 -0.58
CA LYS A 145 -14.74 -2.46 -0.16
C LYS A 145 -13.69 -2.97 -1.12
N GLY A 146 -12.68 -3.64 -0.60
CA GLY A 146 -11.76 -4.40 -1.42
C GLY A 146 -12.47 -5.61 -2.06
N ASN A 147 -11.90 -6.12 -3.13
CA ASN A 147 -12.41 -7.28 -3.86
C ASN A 147 -11.74 -8.59 -3.46
N ARG A 148 -10.88 -8.56 -2.45
CA ARG A 148 -10.12 -9.71 -1.97
C ARG A 148 -10.29 -9.90 -0.48
N ASP A 149 -10.46 -11.15 -0.07
CA ASP A 149 -10.45 -11.52 1.34
C ASP A 149 -9.01 -11.66 1.84
N LEU A 150 -8.43 -10.53 2.23
CA LEU A 150 -7.08 -10.44 2.75
C LEU A 150 -7.01 -9.56 3.99
N VAL A 151 -5.97 -9.75 4.77
CA VAL A 151 -5.61 -8.84 5.87
C VAL A 151 -4.67 -7.79 5.32
N ARG A 152 -5.06 -6.52 5.43
CA ARG A 152 -4.24 -5.39 5.03
C ARG A 152 -3.69 -4.67 6.25
N ILE A 153 -2.37 -4.49 6.24
CA ILE A 153 -1.66 -3.70 7.25
C ILE A 153 -1.39 -2.32 6.66
N HIS A 154 -1.73 -1.27 7.40
CA HIS A 154 -1.24 0.09 7.19
C HIS A 154 -0.20 0.41 8.26
N TYR A 155 0.99 0.78 7.84
CA TYR A 155 2.10 1.15 8.71
C TYR A 155 2.59 2.56 8.37
N GLY A 156 2.57 3.49 9.36
CA GLY A 156 2.93 4.89 9.18
C GLY A 156 4.43 5.08 8.95
N ILE A 157 4.80 5.75 7.84
CA ILE A 157 6.19 6.11 7.52
C ILE A 157 6.41 7.61 7.69
N ASP A 158 5.50 8.40 7.12
CA ASP A 158 5.52 9.86 7.17
C ASP A 158 4.07 10.34 7.26
N VAL A 159 3.62 10.48 8.49
CA VAL A 159 2.24 10.82 8.82
C VAL A 159 2.24 12.22 9.42
N PRO A 160 1.52 13.18 8.80
CA PRO A 160 1.38 14.51 9.38
C PRO A 160 0.50 14.49 10.63
N ASP A 161 0.77 15.42 11.53
CA ASP A 161 -0.12 15.72 12.65
C ASP A 161 -1.39 16.41 12.14
N GLY A 162 -2.52 16.23 12.86
CA GLY A 162 -3.76 16.94 12.60
C GLY A 162 -4.96 16.03 12.32
N ASP A 163 -5.90 16.55 11.53
CA ASP A 163 -7.15 15.87 11.20
C ASP A 163 -6.93 14.90 10.03
N ILE A 164 -6.50 13.72 10.38
CA ILE A 164 -6.27 12.62 9.45
C ILE A 164 -6.66 11.30 10.10
N ALA A 165 -7.53 10.52 9.45
CA ALA A 165 -7.94 9.22 9.99
C ALA A 165 -8.43 8.25 8.90
N PHE A 166 -8.63 7.01 9.32
CA PHE A 166 -9.12 5.91 8.52
C PHE A 166 -10.22 5.16 9.26
N THR A 167 -11.27 4.78 8.55
CA THR A 167 -12.40 4.07 9.13
C THR A 167 -12.57 2.69 8.51
N VAL A 168 -12.92 1.71 9.33
CA VAL A 168 -13.33 0.38 8.91
C VAL A 168 -14.63 0.03 9.61
N LYS A 169 -15.72 -0.17 8.86
CA LYS A 169 -17.07 -0.37 9.42
C LYS A 169 -17.48 0.70 10.42
N GLY A 170 -17.07 1.96 10.20
CA GLY A 170 -17.37 3.08 11.09
C GLY A 170 -16.44 3.20 12.31
N GLU A 171 -15.58 2.22 12.59
CA GLU A 171 -14.56 2.32 13.62
C GLU A 171 -13.38 3.13 13.10
N GLU A 172 -13.02 4.22 13.77
CA GLU A 172 -11.95 5.13 13.37
C GLU A 172 -10.61 4.72 13.97
N LYS A 173 -9.53 4.87 13.18
CA LYS A 173 -8.15 4.85 13.66
C LYS A 173 -7.31 5.92 12.99
N LYS A 174 -6.42 6.54 13.76
CA LYS A 174 -5.41 7.45 13.24
C LYS A 174 -4.18 6.67 12.81
N TRP A 175 -3.52 7.17 11.76
CA TRP A 175 -2.17 6.72 11.45
C TRP A 175 -1.18 7.43 12.38
N GLU A 176 -0.13 6.72 12.75
CA GLU A 176 0.97 7.23 13.54
C GLU A 176 2.29 6.76 12.95
N ASN A 177 3.33 7.58 13.04
CA ASN A 177 4.66 7.22 12.58
C ASN A 177 5.21 6.02 13.38
N GLY A 178 5.68 4.99 12.66
CA GLY A 178 6.23 3.78 13.27
C GLY A 178 5.18 2.83 13.88
N LYS A 179 3.89 3.11 13.72
CA LYS A 179 2.79 2.27 14.21
C LYS A 179 2.01 1.65 13.06
N ALA A 180 1.45 0.48 13.33
CA ALA A 180 0.62 -0.22 12.39
C ALA A 180 -0.76 -0.54 12.94
N PHE A 181 -1.72 -0.64 12.04
CA PHE A 181 -2.97 -1.34 12.27
C PHE A 181 -3.30 -2.26 11.11
N ALA A 182 -4.09 -3.29 11.37
CA ALA A 182 -4.48 -4.27 10.37
C ALA A 182 -6.01 -4.41 10.32
N PHE A 183 -6.54 -4.63 9.13
CA PHE A 183 -7.98 -4.81 8.91
C PHE A 183 -8.25 -5.79 7.77
N ASN A 184 -9.46 -6.31 7.70
CA ASN A 184 -9.91 -7.07 6.55
C ASN A 184 -10.35 -6.11 5.44
N ASP A 185 -9.65 -6.15 4.31
CA ASP A 185 -9.90 -5.29 3.14
C ASP A 185 -11.32 -5.49 2.54
N PHE A 186 -11.95 -6.62 2.84
CA PHE A 186 -13.31 -6.93 2.38
C PHE A 186 -14.41 -6.11 3.10
N TYR A 187 -14.09 -5.50 4.24
CA TYR A 187 -15.02 -4.61 4.93
C TYR A 187 -15.00 -3.20 4.34
N GLU A 188 -16.14 -2.51 4.43
CA GLU A 188 -16.24 -1.11 4.04
C GLU A 188 -15.23 -0.28 4.83
N HIS A 189 -14.43 0.47 4.11
CA HIS A 189 -13.39 1.33 4.66
C HIS A 189 -13.20 2.58 3.81
N GLY A 190 -12.62 3.61 4.42
CA GLY A 190 -12.34 4.90 3.81
C GLY A 190 -11.51 5.77 4.74
N GLY A 191 -11.27 7.03 4.38
CA GLY A 191 -10.49 7.90 5.23
C GLY A 191 -10.42 9.32 4.70
N TRP A 192 -9.83 10.20 5.49
CA TRP A 192 -9.59 11.59 5.12
C TRP A 192 -8.21 12.04 5.54
N ASN A 193 -7.69 13.00 4.81
CA ASN A 193 -6.49 13.76 5.14
C ASN A 193 -6.80 15.24 4.97
N ASN A 194 -7.25 15.89 6.02
CA ASN A 194 -7.56 17.32 6.05
C ASN A 194 -6.35 18.16 6.45
N THR A 195 -5.16 17.56 6.49
CA THR A 195 -3.92 18.28 6.77
C THR A 195 -3.36 18.96 5.52
N ASN A 196 -2.33 19.78 5.69
CA ASN A 196 -1.63 20.46 4.60
C ASN A 196 -0.48 19.63 4.02
N SER A 197 -0.30 18.38 4.46
CA SER A 197 0.81 17.51 4.04
C SER A 197 0.33 16.15 3.60
N ASP A 198 1.09 15.53 2.71
CA ASP A 198 0.82 14.16 2.25
C ASP A 198 1.12 13.17 3.38
N ARG A 199 0.32 12.10 3.47
CA ARG A 199 0.58 10.95 4.34
C ARG A 199 1.21 9.84 3.52
N ILE A 200 2.31 9.28 4.04
CA ILE A 200 3.00 8.13 3.46
C ILE A 200 2.91 6.93 4.41
N ILE A 201 2.48 5.80 3.87
CA ILE A 201 2.45 4.53 4.61
C ILE A 201 3.06 3.40 3.79
N LEU A 202 3.48 2.35 4.49
CA LEU A 202 3.66 1.04 3.91
C LEU A 202 2.33 0.27 4.00
N ILE A 203 1.91 -0.32 2.89
CA ILE A 203 0.79 -1.25 2.83
C ILE A 203 1.35 -2.66 2.65
N VAL A 204 0.93 -3.57 3.51
CA VAL A 204 1.27 -5.00 3.41
C VAL A 204 -0.01 -5.81 3.35
N ASP A 205 -0.20 -6.53 2.25
CA ASP A 205 -1.31 -7.45 2.08
C ASP A 205 -0.88 -8.87 2.46
N LEU A 206 -1.65 -9.49 3.33
CA LEU A 206 -1.43 -10.83 3.84
C LEU A 206 -2.54 -11.78 3.39
N ASP A 207 -2.18 -13.04 3.14
CA ASP A 207 -3.14 -14.12 2.92
C ASP A 207 -3.91 -14.42 4.21
N ARG A 208 -5.21 -14.06 4.22
CA ARG A 208 -6.05 -14.22 5.40
C ARG A 208 -6.21 -15.69 5.81
N LYS A 209 -6.26 -16.62 4.85
CA LYS A 209 -6.40 -18.04 5.13
C LYS A 209 -5.20 -18.57 5.90
N MET A 210 -3.98 -18.14 5.54
CA MET A 210 -2.76 -18.50 6.26
C MET A 210 -2.76 -17.94 7.69
N ILE A 211 -3.22 -16.71 7.87
CA ILE A 211 -3.32 -16.08 9.20
C ILE A 211 -4.30 -16.85 10.11
N LEU A 212 -5.48 -17.22 9.59
CA LEU A 212 -6.51 -17.89 10.38
C LEU A 212 -6.16 -19.36 10.71
N ASN A 213 -5.35 -20.00 9.87
CA ASN A 213 -4.96 -21.42 10.06
C ASN A 213 -3.70 -21.58 10.91
N GLY A 214 -3.17 -20.50 11.49
CA GLY A 214 -2.08 -20.56 12.47
C GLY A 214 -0.73 -20.95 11.89
N VAL A 215 -0.38 -20.41 10.74
CA VAL A 215 0.98 -20.60 10.17
C VAL A 215 2.01 -19.77 10.90
#